data_59c3483316bb85b58ed63533b5df5db6
#
_entry.id   59c3483316bb85b58ed63533b5df5db6
#
_cell.length_a   1.000
_cell.length_b   1.000
_cell.length_c   1.000
_cell.angle_alpha   90.00
_cell.angle_beta   90.00
_cell.angle_gamma   90.00
#
_symmetry.space_group_name_H-M   'P 1'
#
loop_
_entity.id
_entity.type
_entity.pdbx_description
1 polymer ?
#
loop_
_entity_poly.entity_id
_entity_poly.type
_entity_poly.pdbx_seq_one_letter_code
_entity_poly.pdbx_strand_id
1 'polypeptide(L)'
;RQALRLIEHFKRAGAVPVHSDSDDPLEQGSYGVGLCLEAGLSTSCRSDPSTSMGVTVIINGNPSDDELQREVLLECIKFDQELSKMHHTFDVQSQLPFSQGFGLSAAGALSAARCLLAISSLPAIEQDSAAWMIAHLVERKLSGGLGDITALHAGGVARRTNPGSPYRINEGNFLTGPGKSESWESPIPVLAVWRKTKSRHTSEYIDSEEWSSKIRSAGVQSMESLGKGEWNQSRWSQIIHESDNFAETSGLLDDADRRELLNEVKWALRSFEPRLSVLLCMLGESVVVVPKDIEDEGWLEYAEILIHRLTDLGCLSTRVGRIS
;
A
#
# COMPACT_ATOMS: atom_id res chain seq x y z
N ARG A 1 -0.52 -9.28 -4.04
CA ARG A 1 -0.27 -9.03 -2.63
C ARG A 1 -0.13 -7.53 -2.38
N GLN A 2 -0.42 -7.08 -1.20
CA GLN A 2 -0.76 -5.70 -0.93
C GLN A 2 -0.19 -5.24 0.41
N ALA A 3 0.21 -3.96 0.48
CA ALA A 3 0.63 -3.34 1.74
C ALA A 3 -0.55 -2.61 2.39
N LEU A 4 -0.84 -2.98 3.62
CA LEU A 4 -1.77 -2.27 4.48
C LEU A 4 -0.98 -1.28 5.34
N ARG A 5 -1.32 0.00 5.27
CA ARG A 5 -0.68 1.03 6.06
C ARG A 5 -1.35 1.16 7.42
N LEU A 6 -0.61 0.96 8.48
CA LEU A 6 -1.07 1.20 9.86
C LEU A 6 -0.57 2.53 10.39
N ILE A 7 0.67 2.89 10.06
CA ILE A 7 1.31 4.13 10.49
C ILE A 7 2.12 4.69 9.32
N GLU A 8 1.95 5.94 9.01
CA GLU A 8 2.72 6.60 7.96
C GLU A 8 3.21 8.00 8.38
N HIS A 9 4.43 8.31 8.00
CA HIS A 9 5.01 9.63 8.17
C HIS A 9 5.46 10.16 6.80
N PHE A 10 4.83 11.24 6.36
CA PHE A 10 5.09 11.83 5.05
C PHE A 10 6.34 12.71 5.06
N LYS A 11 7.18 12.55 4.02
CA LYS A 11 8.14 13.55 3.63
C LYS A 11 7.67 14.18 2.32
N ARG A 12 7.37 15.48 2.36
CA ARG A 12 7.12 16.29 1.16
C ARG A 12 8.06 17.48 1.15
N ALA A 13 8.54 17.86 -0.02
CA ALA A 13 9.21 19.13 -0.25
C ALA A 13 8.25 20.28 0.11
N GLY A 14 8.68 21.14 1.04
CA GLY A 14 7.95 22.33 1.44
C GLY A 14 7.53 22.36 2.90
N ALA A 15 8.38 23.00 3.73
CA ALA A 15 8.21 23.41 5.12
C ALA A 15 8.39 22.35 6.21
N VAL A 16 9.57 22.37 6.81
CA VAL A 16 10.18 21.82 8.03
C VAL A 16 11.03 20.56 7.82
N PRO A 17 12.31 20.63 8.23
CA PRO A 17 13.35 19.68 7.80
C PRO A 17 13.38 18.42 8.65
N VAL A 18 13.00 17.29 8.05
CA VAL A 18 13.55 15.99 8.43
C VAL A 18 13.99 15.30 7.13
N HIS A 19 15.21 15.58 6.73
CA HIS A 19 16.03 15.01 5.65
C HIS A 19 15.33 14.29 4.47
N SER A 20 15.00 14.96 3.46
CA SER A 20 15.37 15.09 2.05
C SER A 20 14.42 16.08 1.38
N ASP A 21 14.91 17.31 1.23
CA ASP A 21 14.39 18.29 0.27
C ASP A 21 14.86 17.92 -1.15
N SER A 22 14.86 16.64 -1.48
CA SER A 22 15.25 16.18 -2.80
C SER A 22 14.10 16.38 -3.78
N ASP A 23 14.36 17.07 -4.87
CA ASP A 23 13.47 17.13 -6.02
C ASP A 23 13.45 15.80 -6.81
N ASP A 24 14.35 14.85 -6.48
CA ASP A 24 14.40 13.54 -7.10
C ASP A 24 13.25 12.66 -6.58
N PRO A 25 12.29 12.26 -7.45
CA PRO A 25 11.20 11.37 -7.07
C PRO A 25 11.67 10.03 -6.47
N LEU A 26 12.86 9.55 -6.84
CA LEU A 26 13.42 8.31 -6.30
C LEU A 26 13.84 8.42 -4.82
N GLU A 27 14.07 9.64 -4.33
CA GLU A 27 14.41 9.90 -2.92
C GLU A 27 13.18 10.26 -2.08
N GLN A 28 12.05 10.55 -2.72
CA GLN A 28 10.81 10.89 -2.03
C GLN A 28 10.13 9.63 -1.49
N GLY A 29 9.52 9.74 -0.32
CA GLY A 29 8.83 8.61 0.30
C GLY A 29 8.41 8.88 1.73
N SER A 30 8.10 7.82 2.48
CA SER A 30 7.68 7.93 3.88
C SER A 30 8.37 6.92 4.78
N TYR A 31 8.52 7.29 6.05
CA TYR A 31 8.75 6.35 7.15
C TYR A 31 7.41 5.74 7.59
N GLY A 32 7.43 4.61 8.24
CA GLY A 32 6.21 4.02 8.80
C GLY A 32 6.26 2.52 8.96
N VAL A 33 5.14 1.97 9.40
CA VAL A 33 4.94 0.54 9.57
C VAL A 33 3.73 0.10 8.76
N GLY A 34 3.79 -1.08 8.15
CA GLY A 34 2.69 -1.65 7.38
C GLY A 34 2.67 -3.17 7.42
N LEU A 35 1.50 -3.73 7.14
CA LEU A 35 1.29 -5.17 6.95
C LEU A 35 1.14 -5.46 5.46
N CYS A 36 1.93 -6.37 4.93
CA CYS A 36 1.73 -6.88 3.59
C CYS A 36 0.78 -8.08 3.65
N LEU A 37 -0.34 -8.01 2.92
CA LEU A 37 -1.35 -9.04 2.93
C LEU A 37 -1.13 -10.05 1.80
N GLU A 38 -1.52 -11.30 2.01
CA GLU A 38 -1.59 -12.31 0.96
C GLU A 38 -2.71 -12.01 -0.04
N ALA A 39 -3.84 -11.50 0.44
CA ALA A 39 -4.88 -10.96 -0.42
C ALA A 39 -4.35 -9.76 -1.20
N GLY A 40 -4.73 -9.67 -2.46
CA GLY A 40 -4.22 -8.60 -3.32
C GLY A 40 -4.87 -8.60 -4.69
N LEU A 41 -4.09 -8.28 -5.69
CA LEU A 41 -4.50 -8.36 -7.08
C LEU A 41 -3.54 -9.22 -7.91
N SER A 42 -4.07 -9.74 -9.01
CA SER A 42 -3.31 -10.34 -10.11
C SER A 42 -3.58 -9.58 -11.40
N THR A 43 -2.55 -9.42 -12.23
CA THR A 43 -2.67 -8.73 -13.50
C THR A 43 -2.15 -9.63 -14.61
N SER A 44 -2.90 -9.74 -15.68
CA SER A 44 -2.44 -10.26 -16.96
C SER A 44 -2.47 -9.15 -17.99
N CYS A 45 -1.53 -9.17 -18.95
CA CYS A 45 -1.47 -8.19 -20.03
C CYS A 45 -1.36 -8.91 -21.37
N ARG A 46 -2.23 -8.52 -22.31
CA ARG A 46 -2.11 -8.86 -23.74
C ARG A 46 -1.67 -7.63 -24.49
N SER A 47 -0.67 -7.80 -25.35
CA SER A 47 -0.10 -6.73 -26.15
C SER A 47 -0.21 -7.09 -27.63
N ASP A 48 -0.97 -6.31 -28.37
CA ASP A 48 -1.21 -6.52 -29.81
C ASP A 48 -0.53 -5.39 -30.61
N PRO A 49 0.13 -5.68 -31.76
CA PRO A 49 0.70 -4.63 -32.60
C PRO A 49 -0.35 -3.60 -33.00
N SER A 50 0.02 -2.32 -32.93
CA SER A 50 -0.89 -1.21 -33.21
C SER A 50 -0.16 -0.05 -33.89
N THR A 51 -0.88 0.74 -34.69
CA THR A 51 -0.35 1.97 -35.29
C THR A 51 -0.25 3.13 -34.30
N SER A 52 -0.85 2.99 -33.12
CA SER A 52 -0.80 3.97 -32.05
C SER A 52 -0.70 3.28 -30.69
N MET A 53 0.02 3.88 -29.78
CA MET A 53 0.06 3.46 -28.38
C MET A 53 -1.35 3.51 -27.77
N GLY A 54 -1.76 2.44 -27.09
CA GLY A 54 -3.06 2.38 -26.42
C GLY A 54 -3.03 1.50 -25.18
N VAL A 55 -3.88 1.84 -24.23
CA VAL A 55 -4.10 1.07 -23.01
C VAL A 55 -5.59 0.83 -22.81
N THR A 56 -5.96 -0.37 -22.46
CA THR A 56 -7.31 -0.74 -21.99
C THR A 56 -7.18 -1.48 -20.68
N VAL A 57 -8.00 -1.13 -19.70
CA VAL A 57 -7.98 -1.76 -18.37
C VAL A 57 -9.35 -2.34 -18.05
N ILE A 58 -9.35 -3.58 -17.62
CA ILE A 58 -10.52 -4.32 -17.17
C ILE A 58 -10.25 -4.76 -15.73
N ILE A 59 -11.08 -4.33 -14.77
CA ILE A 59 -10.95 -4.72 -13.37
C ILE A 59 -12.17 -5.56 -12.98
N ASN A 60 -11.92 -6.80 -12.55
CA ASN A 60 -12.97 -7.75 -12.17
C ASN A 60 -14.08 -7.86 -13.25
N GLY A 61 -13.65 -7.88 -14.52
CA GLY A 61 -14.55 -7.99 -15.69
C GLY A 61 -15.22 -6.67 -16.14
N ASN A 62 -14.95 -5.55 -15.49
CA ASN A 62 -15.54 -4.25 -15.83
C ASN A 62 -14.48 -3.30 -16.40
N PRO A 63 -14.82 -2.51 -17.44
CA PRO A 63 -13.93 -1.44 -17.91
C PRO A 63 -13.61 -0.45 -16.79
N SER A 64 -12.36 -0.01 -16.75
CA SER A 64 -11.85 0.91 -15.73
C SER A 64 -11.04 2.03 -16.38
N ASP A 65 -10.75 3.05 -15.57
CA ASP A 65 -9.77 4.08 -15.90
C ASP A 65 -8.40 3.45 -16.18
N ASP A 66 -7.63 4.04 -17.07
CA ASP A 66 -6.34 3.52 -17.55
C ASP A 66 -5.13 4.38 -17.09
N GLU A 67 -5.34 5.41 -16.28
CA GLU A 67 -4.31 6.38 -15.91
C GLU A 67 -3.07 5.70 -15.29
N LEU A 68 -3.27 4.81 -14.33
CA LEU A 68 -2.18 4.12 -13.66
C LEU A 68 -1.35 3.29 -14.66
N GLN A 69 -2.00 2.46 -15.46
CA GLN A 69 -1.33 1.57 -16.42
C GLN A 69 -0.70 2.35 -17.58
N ARG A 70 -1.29 3.47 -17.96
CA ARG A 70 -0.73 4.40 -18.94
C ARG A 70 0.56 5.02 -18.44
N GLU A 71 0.60 5.49 -17.20
CA GLU A 71 1.80 6.05 -16.59
C GLU A 71 2.90 4.98 -16.44
N VAL A 72 2.54 3.75 -16.05
CA VAL A 72 3.48 2.63 -16.03
C VAL A 72 4.05 2.36 -17.42
N LEU A 73 3.20 2.35 -18.46
CA LEU A 73 3.65 2.17 -19.84
C LEU A 73 4.64 3.26 -20.27
N LEU A 74 4.36 4.52 -19.95
CA LEU A 74 5.24 5.64 -20.29
C LEU A 74 6.63 5.50 -19.62
N GLU A 75 6.70 4.99 -18.40
CA GLU A 75 7.97 4.69 -17.74
C GLU A 75 8.68 3.47 -18.39
N CYS A 76 7.94 2.41 -18.75
CA CYS A 76 8.50 1.22 -19.41
C CYS A 76 9.06 1.52 -20.81
N ILE A 77 8.44 2.44 -21.56
CA ILE A 77 8.89 2.86 -22.91
C ILE A 77 10.31 3.47 -22.86
N LYS A 78 10.74 4.03 -21.75
CA LYS A 78 12.11 4.53 -21.59
C LYS A 78 13.16 3.43 -21.70
N PHE A 79 12.79 2.18 -21.40
CA PHE A 79 13.64 1.00 -21.52
C PHE A 79 13.47 0.27 -22.86
N ASP A 80 12.26 0.29 -23.43
CA ASP A 80 11.97 -0.33 -24.74
C ASP A 80 10.91 0.44 -25.50
N GLN A 81 11.35 1.14 -26.55
CA GLN A 81 10.49 1.94 -27.42
C GLN A 81 9.47 1.09 -28.22
N GLU A 82 9.71 -0.21 -28.42
CA GLU A 82 8.77 -1.08 -29.14
C GLU A 82 7.43 -1.21 -28.42
N LEU A 83 7.40 -1.04 -27.09
CA LEU A 83 6.16 -1.02 -26.31
C LEU A 83 5.19 0.08 -26.77
N SER A 84 5.70 1.20 -27.30
CA SER A 84 4.86 2.29 -27.83
C SER A 84 4.12 1.96 -29.12
N LYS A 85 4.51 0.88 -29.81
CA LYS A 85 3.92 0.40 -31.08
C LYS A 85 2.86 -0.67 -30.85
N MET A 86 2.36 -0.78 -29.64
CA MET A 86 1.41 -1.81 -29.23
C MET A 86 0.19 -1.21 -28.53
N HIS A 87 -0.91 -1.94 -28.58
CA HIS A 87 -2.05 -1.73 -27.70
C HIS A 87 -2.01 -2.77 -26.58
N HIS A 88 -2.02 -2.31 -25.33
CA HIS A 88 -1.92 -3.14 -24.16
C HIS A 88 -3.28 -3.26 -23.46
N THR A 89 -3.78 -4.48 -23.30
CA THR A 89 -5.01 -4.76 -22.56
C THR A 89 -4.64 -5.45 -21.24
N PHE A 90 -4.91 -4.77 -20.13
CA PHE A 90 -4.71 -5.31 -18.79
C PHE A 90 -6.01 -5.87 -18.23
N ASP A 91 -5.99 -7.12 -17.81
CA ASP A 91 -7.05 -7.75 -17.02
C ASP A 91 -6.55 -7.88 -15.57
N VAL A 92 -7.19 -7.16 -14.67
CA VAL A 92 -6.83 -7.07 -13.25
C VAL A 92 -7.92 -7.73 -12.43
N GLN A 93 -7.55 -8.78 -11.68
CA GLN A 93 -8.42 -9.44 -10.72
C GLN A 93 -8.01 -9.00 -9.31
N SER A 94 -8.88 -8.28 -8.61
CA SER A 94 -8.63 -7.77 -7.26
C SER A 94 -9.60 -8.40 -6.26
N GLN A 95 -9.04 -8.88 -5.14
CA GLN A 95 -9.81 -9.44 -4.03
C GLN A 95 -10.31 -8.35 -3.06
N LEU A 96 -9.68 -7.18 -3.06
CA LEU A 96 -9.98 -6.06 -2.19
C LEU A 96 -10.42 -4.84 -3.01
N PRO A 97 -11.22 -3.93 -2.45
CA PRO A 97 -11.68 -2.74 -3.17
C PRO A 97 -10.56 -1.70 -3.31
N PHE A 98 -10.58 -0.99 -4.44
CA PHE A 98 -9.70 0.15 -4.67
C PHE A 98 -10.12 1.35 -3.82
N SER A 99 -9.19 2.28 -3.57
CA SER A 99 -9.39 3.54 -2.84
C SER A 99 -9.84 3.39 -1.39
N GLN A 100 -9.59 2.24 -0.76
CA GLN A 100 -9.95 1.96 0.62
C GLN A 100 -8.74 1.87 1.58
N GLY A 101 -7.59 2.42 1.18
CA GLY A 101 -6.38 2.42 2.03
C GLY A 101 -5.63 1.10 2.05
N PHE A 102 -5.94 0.18 1.14
CA PHE A 102 -5.28 -1.11 1.05
C PHE A 102 -4.00 -1.12 0.19
N GLY A 103 -3.55 -0.01 -0.39
CA GLY A 103 -2.32 0.06 -1.20
C GLY A 103 -2.41 -0.63 -2.56
N LEU A 104 -3.62 -0.81 -3.13
CA LEU A 104 -3.82 -1.48 -4.43
C LEU A 104 -3.21 -0.75 -5.61
N SER A 105 -3.05 0.57 -5.53
CA SER A 105 -2.37 1.38 -6.53
C SER A 105 -0.93 0.91 -6.73
N ALA A 106 -0.18 0.79 -5.63
CA ALA A 106 1.21 0.31 -5.64
C ALA A 106 1.33 -1.11 -6.21
N ALA A 107 0.45 -2.03 -5.76
CA ALA A 107 0.42 -3.40 -6.29
C ALA A 107 0.05 -3.43 -7.77
N GLY A 108 -0.90 -2.57 -8.21
CA GLY A 108 -1.31 -2.41 -9.59
C GLY A 108 -0.18 -1.88 -10.48
N ALA A 109 0.53 -0.84 -10.03
CA ALA A 109 1.67 -0.30 -10.74
C ALA A 109 2.80 -1.34 -10.90
N LEU A 110 3.13 -2.05 -9.81
CA LEU A 110 4.17 -3.09 -9.84
C LEU A 110 3.81 -4.25 -10.79
N SER A 111 2.57 -4.76 -10.69
CA SER A 111 2.14 -5.87 -11.53
C SER A 111 2.05 -5.49 -13.01
N ALA A 112 1.58 -4.29 -13.33
CA ALA A 112 1.55 -3.77 -14.70
C ALA A 112 2.97 -3.59 -15.26
N ALA A 113 3.91 -3.03 -14.47
CA ALA A 113 5.31 -2.90 -14.86
C ALA A 113 5.95 -4.27 -15.16
N ARG A 114 5.75 -5.25 -14.29
CA ARG A 114 6.24 -6.62 -14.51
C ARG A 114 5.68 -7.23 -15.78
N CYS A 115 4.38 -7.05 -16.07
CA CYS A 115 3.77 -7.54 -17.31
C CYS A 115 4.41 -6.94 -18.57
N LEU A 116 4.63 -5.61 -18.58
CA LEU A 116 5.22 -4.92 -19.74
C LEU A 116 6.70 -5.25 -19.91
N LEU A 117 7.46 -5.26 -18.82
CA LEU A 117 8.89 -5.56 -18.87
C LEU A 117 9.17 -7.01 -19.26
N ALA A 118 8.27 -7.94 -18.95
CA ALA A 118 8.41 -9.35 -19.37
C ALA A 118 8.42 -9.56 -20.89
N ILE A 119 7.83 -8.63 -21.65
CA ILE A 119 7.81 -8.64 -23.11
C ILE A 119 8.78 -7.63 -23.74
N SER A 120 9.50 -6.87 -22.92
CA SER A 120 10.48 -5.87 -23.36
C SER A 120 11.83 -6.50 -23.70
N SER A 121 12.68 -5.72 -24.34
CA SER A 121 14.07 -6.07 -24.62
C SER A 121 15.00 -5.95 -23.41
N LEU A 122 14.51 -5.47 -22.26
CA LEU A 122 15.30 -5.36 -21.03
C LEU A 122 15.73 -6.74 -20.55
N PRO A 123 17.01 -6.96 -20.19
CA PRO A 123 17.48 -8.24 -19.68
C PRO A 123 16.67 -8.74 -18.48
N ALA A 124 16.31 -10.02 -18.46
CA ALA A 124 15.43 -10.61 -17.45
C ALA A 124 15.92 -10.37 -16.00
N ILE A 125 17.24 -10.32 -15.79
CA ILE A 125 17.86 -10.06 -14.49
C ILE A 125 17.60 -8.64 -13.98
N GLU A 126 17.28 -7.69 -14.87
CA GLU A 126 17.05 -6.27 -14.57
C GLU A 126 15.58 -5.94 -14.45
N GLN A 127 14.68 -6.78 -15.03
CA GLN A 127 13.25 -6.49 -15.13
C GLN A 127 12.59 -6.28 -13.77
N ASP A 128 12.93 -7.06 -12.75
CA ASP A 128 12.33 -6.91 -11.42
C ASP A 128 12.77 -5.60 -10.74
N SER A 129 14.05 -5.27 -10.80
CA SER A 129 14.57 -4.00 -10.28
C SER A 129 13.95 -2.78 -10.98
N ALA A 130 13.77 -2.87 -12.31
CA ALA A 130 13.09 -1.86 -13.10
C ALA A 130 11.61 -1.73 -12.69
N ALA A 131 10.91 -2.86 -12.51
CA ALA A 131 9.49 -2.86 -12.13
C ALA A 131 9.27 -2.17 -10.78
N TRP A 132 10.10 -2.44 -9.78
CA TRP A 132 10.04 -1.78 -8.48
C TRP A 132 10.30 -0.27 -8.56
N MET A 133 11.31 0.13 -9.33
CA MET A 133 11.63 1.55 -9.55
C MET A 133 10.50 2.28 -10.29
N ILE A 134 9.98 1.69 -11.37
CA ILE A 134 8.87 2.26 -12.15
C ILE A 134 7.62 2.41 -11.29
N ALA A 135 7.25 1.37 -10.54
CA ALA A 135 6.09 1.42 -9.67
C ALA A 135 6.21 2.55 -8.64
N HIS A 136 7.40 2.76 -8.07
CA HIS A 136 7.65 3.88 -7.16
C HIS A 136 7.48 5.24 -7.84
N LEU A 137 8.07 5.42 -9.03
CA LEU A 137 7.95 6.67 -9.79
C LEU A 137 6.50 7.00 -10.15
N VAL A 138 5.72 6.00 -10.56
CA VAL A 138 4.31 6.17 -10.89
C VAL A 138 3.49 6.54 -9.67
N GLU A 139 3.67 5.86 -8.55
CA GLU A 139 3.03 6.21 -7.27
C GLU A 139 3.35 7.66 -6.85
N ARG A 140 4.59 8.10 -7.06
CA ARG A 140 4.98 9.50 -6.80
C ARG A 140 4.27 10.48 -7.73
N LYS A 141 4.20 10.16 -9.02
CA LYS A 141 3.60 11.02 -10.05
C LYS A 141 2.09 11.18 -9.85
N LEU A 142 1.40 10.13 -9.47
CA LEU A 142 -0.05 10.11 -9.27
C LEU A 142 -0.48 10.52 -7.84
N SER A 143 0.44 11.04 -7.02
CA SER A 143 0.17 11.37 -5.61
C SER A 143 -0.45 10.19 -4.83
N GLY A 144 -0.06 8.97 -5.17
CA GLY A 144 -0.48 7.73 -4.54
C GLY A 144 0.25 7.47 -3.22
N GLY A 145 0.53 6.20 -2.92
CA GLY A 145 1.22 5.81 -1.70
C GLY A 145 2.68 6.24 -1.66
N LEU A 146 3.10 6.89 -0.59
CA LEU A 146 4.48 7.35 -0.41
C LEU A 146 5.47 6.28 0.05
N GLY A 147 4.98 5.13 0.49
CA GLY A 147 5.82 4.10 1.07
C GLY A 147 5.37 2.67 0.78
N ASP A 148 4.28 2.49 0.06
CA ASP A 148 3.71 1.16 -0.20
C ASP A 148 4.67 0.28 -1.00
N ILE A 149 5.32 0.84 -2.02
CA ILE A 149 6.29 0.10 -2.84
C ILE A 149 7.45 -0.42 -1.99
N THR A 150 8.00 0.41 -1.09
CA THR A 150 9.12 0.03 -0.24
C THR A 150 8.70 -0.98 0.85
N ALA A 151 7.46 -0.88 1.35
CA ALA A 151 6.88 -1.86 2.26
C ALA A 151 6.59 -3.19 1.54
N LEU A 152 5.99 -3.16 0.34
CA LEU A 152 5.75 -4.35 -0.47
C LEU A 152 7.05 -5.08 -0.83
N HIS A 153 8.11 -4.34 -1.13
CA HIS A 153 9.44 -4.90 -1.41
C HIS A 153 10.00 -5.69 -0.21
N ALA A 154 9.80 -5.20 1.01
CA ALA A 154 10.20 -5.89 2.22
C ALA A 154 9.29 -7.10 2.54
N GLY A 155 7.97 -6.96 2.33
CA GLY A 155 6.98 -8.00 2.68
C GLY A 155 6.70 -8.09 4.19
N GLY A 156 5.84 -9.02 4.58
CA GLY A 156 5.55 -9.32 5.98
C GLY A 156 5.05 -8.12 6.80
N VAL A 157 5.53 -8.00 8.02
CA VAL A 157 5.36 -6.80 8.87
C VAL A 157 6.55 -5.88 8.63
N ALA A 158 6.35 -4.88 7.80
CA ALA A 158 7.41 -4.01 7.31
C ALA A 158 7.54 -2.72 8.10
N ARG A 159 8.78 -2.35 8.43
CA ARG A 159 9.17 -1.03 8.94
C ARG A 159 10.02 -0.31 7.91
N ARG A 160 9.57 0.83 7.40
CA ARG A 160 10.34 1.67 6.47
C ARG A 160 11.29 2.54 7.27
N THR A 161 12.58 2.31 7.09
CA THR A 161 13.68 2.96 7.83
C THR A 161 14.31 4.12 7.07
N ASN A 162 14.14 4.14 5.74
CA ASN A 162 14.49 5.29 4.91
C ASN A 162 13.50 5.45 3.75
N PRO A 163 13.04 6.68 3.44
CA PRO A 163 12.15 6.93 2.31
C PRO A 163 12.86 6.76 0.97
N GLY A 164 12.07 6.55 -0.08
CA GLY A 164 12.53 6.47 -1.46
C GLY A 164 12.27 5.13 -2.12
N SER A 165 12.71 5.02 -3.35
CA SER A 165 12.63 3.79 -4.15
C SER A 165 13.56 2.70 -3.64
N PRO A 166 13.18 1.41 -3.67
CA PRO A 166 14.10 0.31 -3.36
C PRO A 166 15.23 0.16 -4.38
N TYR A 167 15.02 0.61 -5.63
CA TYR A 167 16.01 0.59 -6.70
C TYR A 167 16.15 1.95 -7.38
N ARG A 168 17.32 2.19 -7.96
CA ARG A 168 17.62 3.33 -8.84
C ARG A 168 18.49 2.87 -10.00
N ILE A 169 18.54 3.66 -11.07
CA ILE A 169 19.46 3.46 -12.19
C ILE A 169 20.57 4.52 -12.13
N ASN A 170 21.80 4.10 -12.35
CA ASN A 170 22.93 5.01 -12.51
C ASN A 170 23.86 4.47 -13.61
N GLU A 171 24.16 5.30 -14.60
CA GLU A 171 25.01 4.93 -15.76
C GLU A 171 24.57 3.62 -16.44
N GLY A 172 23.24 3.42 -16.55
CA GLY A 172 22.63 2.24 -17.16
C GLY A 172 22.58 0.99 -16.28
N ASN A 173 23.06 1.04 -15.03
CA ASN A 173 23.06 -0.10 -14.12
C ASN A 173 22.00 0.09 -13.00
N PHE A 174 21.26 -0.97 -12.69
CA PHE A 174 20.36 -0.98 -11.54
C PHE A 174 21.14 -1.18 -10.25
N LEU A 175 20.96 -0.27 -9.31
CA LEU A 175 21.56 -0.26 -7.99
C LEU A 175 20.48 -0.22 -6.91
N THR A 176 20.84 -0.62 -5.69
CA THR A 176 19.99 -0.40 -4.52
C THR A 176 19.70 1.09 -4.38
N GLY A 177 18.42 1.41 -4.27
CA GLY A 177 17.92 2.78 -4.11
C GLY A 177 18.02 3.31 -2.67
N PRO A 178 17.57 4.53 -2.45
CA PRO A 178 17.56 5.16 -1.12
C PRO A 178 16.53 4.52 -0.18
N GLY A 179 15.41 3.98 -0.70
CA GLY A 179 14.36 3.36 0.12
C GLY A 179 14.85 2.12 0.86
N LYS A 180 14.68 2.12 2.18
CA LYS A 180 15.07 1.01 3.06
C LYS A 180 13.90 0.57 3.90
N SER A 181 13.75 -0.75 4.03
CA SER A 181 12.77 -1.36 4.94
C SER A 181 13.37 -2.59 5.59
N GLU A 182 12.93 -2.83 6.81
CA GLU A 182 13.14 -4.08 7.54
C GLU A 182 11.80 -4.79 7.69
N SER A 183 11.79 -6.10 7.70
CA SER A 183 10.56 -6.88 7.89
C SER A 183 10.81 -8.16 8.66
N TRP A 184 9.75 -8.65 9.26
CA TRP A 184 9.69 -10.01 9.78
C TRP A 184 8.43 -10.70 9.26
N GLU A 185 8.48 -12.00 9.14
CA GLU A 185 7.42 -12.82 8.61
C GLU A 185 6.68 -13.56 9.71
N SER A 186 5.38 -13.51 9.66
CA SER A 186 4.48 -14.38 10.40
C SER A 186 3.15 -14.43 9.66
N PRO A 187 2.52 -15.58 9.52
CA PRO A 187 1.23 -15.70 8.84
C PRO A 187 0.08 -15.23 9.74
N ILE A 188 0.20 -13.99 10.28
CA ILE A 188 -0.80 -13.43 11.19
C ILE A 188 -2.16 -13.38 10.49
N PRO A 189 -3.22 -13.97 11.08
CA PRO A 189 -4.56 -13.91 10.52
C PRO A 189 -5.09 -12.47 10.63
N VAL A 190 -5.72 -11.98 9.57
CA VAL A 190 -6.23 -10.62 9.44
C VAL A 190 -7.60 -10.64 8.81
N LEU A 191 -8.55 -9.86 9.35
CA LEU A 191 -9.81 -9.58 8.70
C LEU A 191 -9.82 -8.13 8.21
N ALA A 192 -9.73 -7.92 6.91
CA ALA A 192 -9.93 -6.63 6.29
C ALA A 192 -11.42 -6.31 6.23
N VAL A 193 -11.83 -5.11 6.63
CA VAL A 193 -13.24 -4.65 6.63
C VAL A 193 -13.32 -3.25 6.03
N TRP A 194 -14.30 -3.00 5.18
CA TRP A 194 -14.46 -1.72 4.47
C TRP A 194 -15.92 -1.35 4.24
N ARG A 195 -16.20 -0.06 4.01
CA ARG A 195 -17.51 0.38 3.49
C ARG A 195 -17.64 -0.01 2.02
N LYS A 196 -18.82 -0.50 1.62
CA LYS A 196 -19.12 -0.83 0.21
C LYS A 196 -19.37 0.41 -0.65
N THR A 197 -19.60 1.55 -0.05
CA THR A 197 -19.75 2.85 -0.73
C THR A 197 -18.38 3.38 -1.19
N LYS A 198 -18.39 4.30 -2.18
CA LYS A 198 -17.14 4.94 -2.63
C LYS A 198 -16.56 5.83 -1.54
N SER A 199 -15.29 5.62 -1.20
CA SER A 199 -14.52 6.50 -0.33
C SER A 199 -13.90 7.67 -1.12
N ARG A 200 -13.43 8.69 -0.39
CA ARG A 200 -12.64 9.79 -0.96
C ARG A 200 -11.29 9.31 -1.46
N HIS A 201 -10.75 9.99 -2.46
CA HIS A 201 -9.45 9.63 -3.02
C HIS A 201 -8.31 10.01 -2.05
N THR A 202 -7.26 9.18 -1.97
CA THR A 202 -6.09 9.39 -1.10
C THR A 202 -5.41 10.75 -1.33
N SER A 203 -5.41 11.25 -2.58
CA SER A 203 -4.85 12.55 -2.96
C SER A 203 -5.47 13.73 -2.22
N GLU A 204 -6.76 13.68 -1.86
CA GLU A 204 -7.43 14.77 -1.13
C GLU A 204 -6.80 15.05 0.23
N TYR A 205 -6.22 14.03 0.87
CA TYR A 205 -5.52 14.15 2.16
C TYR A 205 -4.05 14.49 2.00
N ILE A 206 -3.40 13.90 1.00
CA ILE A 206 -1.96 14.10 0.75
C ILE A 206 -1.71 15.54 0.27
N ASP A 207 -2.60 16.09 -0.55
CA ASP A 207 -2.46 17.42 -1.14
C ASP A 207 -2.94 18.55 -0.22
N SER A 208 -3.60 18.23 0.92
CA SER A 208 -4.00 19.21 1.92
C SER A 208 -2.85 19.50 2.89
N GLU A 209 -2.43 20.77 2.99
CA GLU A 209 -1.34 21.20 3.88
C GLU A 209 -1.68 20.97 5.36
N GLU A 210 -2.93 21.21 5.77
CA GLU A 210 -3.40 20.99 7.14
C GLU A 210 -3.33 19.51 7.51
N TRP A 211 -3.88 18.62 6.67
CA TRP A 211 -3.88 17.18 6.90
C TRP A 211 -2.46 16.60 6.90
N SER A 212 -1.64 17.01 5.93
CA SER A 212 -0.26 16.52 5.82
C SER A 212 0.58 16.91 7.05
N SER A 213 0.34 18.08 7.64
CA SER A 213 1.02 18.53 8.86
C SER A 213 0.64 17.69 10.09
N LYS A 214 -0.66 17.44 10.32
CA LYS A 214 -1.16 16.61 11.43
C LYS A 214 -0.65 15.16 11.31
N ILE A 215 -0.79 14.55 10.14
CA ILE A 215 -0.32 13.20 9.85
C ILE A 215 1.20 13.09 10.07
N ARG A 216 1.97 14.09 9.62
CA ARG A 216 3.42 14.13 9.82
C ARG A 216 3.79 14.18 11.29
N SER A 217 3.15 15.06 12.07
CA SER A 217 3.42 15.19 13.50
C SER A 217 3.14 13.89 14.26
N ALA A 218 1.99 13.28 14.02
CA ALA A 218 1.62 12.00 14.60
C ALA A 218 2.59 10.88 14.20
N GLY A 219 2.97 10.83 12.90
CA GLY A 219 3.90 9.84 12.38
C GLY A 219 5.30 9.97 12.99
N VAL A 220 5.82 11.19 13.19
CA VAL A 220 7.10 11.42 13.91
C VAL A 220 7.03 10.82 15.30
N GLN A 221 5.98 11.11 16.04
CA GLN A 221 5.81 10.63 17.41
C GLN A 221 5.78 9.10 17.48
N SER A 222 4.98 8.44 16.63
CA SER A 222 4.92 6.98 16.60
C SER A 222 6.25 6.35 16.17
N MET A 223 6.96 6.96 15.21
CA MET A 223 8.24 6.45 14.74
C MET A 223 9.41 6.72 15.70
N GLU A 224 9.27 7.60 16.69
CA GLU A 224 10.26 7.73 17.77
C GLU A 224 10.41 6.43 18.57
N SER A 225 9.32 5.70 18.74
CA SER A 225 9.30 4.42 19.44
C SER A 225 9.50 3.22 18.51
N LEU A 226 8.82 3.19 17.34
CA LEU A 226 8.89 2.10 16.38
C LEU A 226 10.15 2.11 15.51
N GLY A 227 10.77 3.27 15.33
CA GLY A 227 11.93 3.45 14.46
C GLY A 227 13.25 2.91 15.01
N LYS A 228 13.32 2.51 16.29
CA LYS A 228 14.55 2.11 16.98
C LYS A 228 14.49 0.64 17.44
N GLY A 229 15.67 0.06 17.60
CA GLY A 229 15.83 -1.30 18.12
C GLY A 229 15.52 -2.39 17.08
N GLU A 230 15.63 -3.64 17.50
CA GLU A 230 15.36 -4.79 16.66
C GLU A 230 13.92 -4.79 16.16
N TRP A 231 13.76 -5.28 14.90
CA TRP A 231 12.46 -5.38 14.27
C TRP A 231 12.06 -6.85 14.11
N ASN A 232 11.28 -7.35 15.06
CA ASN A 232 10.83 -8.72 15.11
C ASN A 232 9.43 -8.83 15.76
N GLN A 233 8.92 -10.04 15.94
CA GLN A 233 7.59 -10.34 16.47
C GLN A 233 7.33 -9.74 17.87
N SER A 234 8.34 -9.55 18.69
CA SER A 234 8.18 -8.95 20.03
C SER A 234 7.64 -7.51 19.99
N ARG A 235 7.70 -6.86 18.81
CA ARG A 235 7.19 -5.51 18.58
C ARG A 235 5.68 -5.46 18.32
N TRP A 236 5.00 -6.62 18.21
CA TRP A 236 3.62 -6.68 17.77
C TRP A 236 2.67 -5.85 18.65
N SER A 237 2.70 -6.00 19.95
CA SER A 237 1.87 -5.21 20.88
C SER A 237 2.13 -3.71 20.77
N GLN A 238 3.38 -3.32 20.51
CA GLN A 238 3.73 -1.93 20.33
C GLN A 238 3.22 -1.39 18.98
N ILE A 239 3.26 -2.20 17.92
CA ILE A 239 2.68 -1.82 16.60
C ILE A 239 1.19 -1.55 16.75
N ILE A 240 0.45 -2.42 17.44
CA ILE A 240 -0.98 -2.23 17.71
C ILE A 240 -1.22 -0.93 18.47
N HIS A 241 -0.50 -0.72 19.57
CA HIS A 241 -0.64 0.49 20.39
C HIS A 241 -0.36 1.78 19.61
N GLU A 242 0.75 1.82 18.88
CA GLU A 242 1.13 2.99 18.09
C GLU A 242 0.19 3.24 16.91
N SER A 243 -0.43 2.18 16.36
CA SER A 243 -1.43 2.32 15.29
C SER A 243 -2.71 2.97 15.80
N ASP A 244 -3.19 2.57 16.99
CA ASP A 244 -4.34 3.22 17.65
C ASP A 244 -4.01 4.68 17.99
N ASN A 245 -2.84 4.94 18.61
CA ASN A 245 -2.39 6.28 18.96
C ASN A 245 -2.23 7.20 17.74
N PHE A 246 -1.68 6.67 16.64
CA PHE A 246 -1.55 7.40 15.40
C PHE A 246 -2.93 7.77 14.80
N ALA A 247 -3.89 6.84 14.79
CA ALA A 247 -5.24 7.12 14.29
C ALA A 247 -5.93 8.27 15.05
N GLU A 248 -5.74 8.34 16.37
CA GLU A 248 -6.26 9.40 17.22
C GLU A 248 -5.53 10.74 17.01
N THR A 249 -4.19 10.73 16.99
CA THR A 249 -3.38 11.97 17.01
C THR A 249 -3.20 12.59 15.63
N SER A 250 -3.34 11.83 14.55
CA SER A 250 -3.26 12.32 13.17
C SER A 250 -4.49 13.11 12.73
N GLY A 251 -5.59 13.07 13.49
CA GLY A 251 -6.86 13.64 13.11
C GLY A 251 -7.65 12.82 12.08
N LEU A 252 -7.17 11.64 11.67
CA LEU A 252 -7.89 10.78 10.72
C LEU A 252 -9.26 10.36 11.25
N LEU A 253 -9.40 10.23 12.57
CA LEU A 253 -10.67 9.96 13.25
C LEU A 253 -11.53 11.21 13.49
N ASP A 254 -11.12 12.41 13.05
CA ASP A 254 -12.01 13.57 12.99
C ASP A 254 -13.03 13.43 11.86
N ASP A 255 -12.73 12.60 10.87
CA ASP A 255 -13.68 12.18 9.85
C ASP A 255 -14.75 11.26 10.46
N ALA A 256 -16.02 11.67 10.30
CA ALA A 256 -17.16 10.98 10.93
C ALA A 256 -17.33 9.54 10.40
N ASP A 257 -17.16 9.34 9.08
CA ASP A 257 -17.37 8.06 8.42
C ASP A 257 -16.36 7.01 8.87
N ARG A 258 -15.08 7.42 9.04
CA ARG A 258 -14.02 6.56 9.57
C ARG A 258 -14.25 6.20 11.03
N ARG A 259 -14.63 7.20 11.84
CA ARG A 259 -14.93 6.99 13.26
C ARG A 259 -16.11 6.06 13.44
N GLU A 260 -17.17 6.25 12.64
CA GLU A 260 -18.35 5.40 12.67
C GLU A 260 -18.01 3.97 12.29
N LEU A 261 -17.28 3.75 11.17
CA LEU A 261 -16.83 2.41 10.76
C LEU A 261 -16.02 1.72 11.84
N LEU A 262 -15.02 2.41 12.42
CA LEU A 262 -14.19 1.87 13.49
C LEU A 262 -15.03 1.44 14.70
N ASN A 263 -15.97 2.30 15.13
CA ASN A 263 -16.85 2.01 16.27
C ASN A 263 -17.83 0.88 15.98
N GLU A 264 -18.40 0.82 14.78
CA GLU A 264 -19.30 -0.24 14.35
C GLU A 264 -18.64 -1.61 14.38
N VAL A 265 -17.41 -1.71 13.84
CA VAL A 265 -16.64 -2.95 13.86
C VAL A 265 -16.21 -3.31 15.29
N LYS A 266 -15.72 -2.37 16.08
CA LYS A 266 -15.41 -2.59 17.51
C LYS A 266 -16.64 -3.08 18.28
N TRP A 267 -17.82 -2.49 18.04
CA TRP A 267 -19.05 -2.91 18.69
C TRP A 267 -19.49 -4.32 18.25
N ALA A 268 -19.43 -4.63 16.97
CA ALA A 268 -19.76 -5.97 16.46
C ALA A 268 -18.86 -7.06 17.07
N LEU A 269 -17.58 -6.73 17.28
CA LEU A 269 -16.56 -7.66 17.80
C LEU A 269 -16.29 -7.50 19.31
N ARG A 270 -17.13 -6.78 20.06
CA ARG A 270 -16.91 -6.49 21.49
C ARG A 270 -16.70 -7.72 22.38
N SER A 271 -17.27 -8.87 22.02
CA SER A 271 -17.04 -10.13 22.75
C SER A 271 -15.62 -10.67 22.58
N PHE A 272 -14.87 -10.19 21.59
CA PHE A 272 -13.49 -10.55 21.32
C PHE A 272 -12.49 -9.46 21.74
N GLU A 273 -12.94 -8.34 22.34
CA GLU A 273 -12.08 -7.21 22.73
C GLU A 273 -10.81 -7.61 23.49
N PRO A 274 -10.82 -8.58 24.41
CA PRO A 274 -9.60 -9.02 25.08
C PRO A 274 -8.57 -9.66 24.13
N ARG A 275 -9.00 -10.20 23.00
CA ARG A 275 -8.17 -10.97 22.06
C ARG A 275 -7.80 -10.20 20.81
N LEU A 276 -8.64 -9.24 20.38
CA LEU A 276 -8.54 -8.56 19.09
C LEU A 276 -8.30 -7.07 19.24
N SER A 277 -7.70 -6.49 18.21
CA SER A 277 -7.62 -5.05 17.98
C SER A 277 -8.20 -4.72 16.61
N VAL A 278 -8.90 -3.57 16.52
CA VAL A 278 -9.45 -3.03 15.27
C VAL A 278 -8.70 -1.75 14.96
N LEU A 279 -7.88 -1.78 13.91
CA LEU A 279 -6.96 -0.72 13.53
C LEU A 279 -7.45 -0.03 12.26
N LEU A 280 -7.37 1.30 12.21
CA LEU A 280 -7.72 2.07 11.02
C LEU A 280 -6.70 1.84 9.91
N CYS A 281 -7.19 1.55 8.69
CA CYS A 281 -6.34 1.59 7.49
C CYS A 281 -6.19 3.04 7.04
N MET A 282 -4.95 3.50 7.01
CA MET A 282 -4.64 4.90 6.73
C MET A 282 -5.21 5.38 5.39
N LEU A 283 -5.86 6.55 5.41
CA LEU A 283 -6.42 7.27 4.26
C LEU A 283 -7.60 6.58 3.54
N GLY A 284 -8.05 5.41 4.01
CA GLY A 284 -9.25 4.74 3.50
C GLY A 284 -10.41 4.77 4.50
N GLU A 285 -11.59 4.35 4.06
CA GLU A 285 -12.73 4.02 4.91
C GLU A 285 -12.74 2.51 5.16
N SER A 286 -11.66 2.03 5.75
CA SER A 286 -11.46 0.63 6.06
C SER A 286 -10.69 0.44 7.37
N VAL A 287 -10.88 -0.71 7.97
CA VAL A 287 -10.16 -1.14 9.16
C VAL A 287 -9.60 -2.54 8.96
N VAL A 288 -8.63 -2.89 9.76
CA VAL A 288 -8.12 -4.25 9.85
C VAL A 288 -8.28 -4.74 11.27
N VAL A 289 -8.85 -5.94 11.40
CA VAL A 289 -8.94 -6.66 12.68
C VAL A 289 -7.75 -7.60 12.75
N VAL A 290 -7.01 -7.52 13.85
CA VAL A 290 -5.81 -8.33 14.08
C VAL A 290 -5.86 -8.95 15.48
N PRO A 291 -5.24 -10.12 15.70
CA PRO A 291 -5.12 -10.70 17.04
C PRO A 291 -4.09 -9.92 17.86
N LYS A 292 -4.32 -9.79 19.17
CA LYS A 292 -3.31 -9.25 20.09
C LYS A 292 -2.16 -10.22 20.30
N ASP A 293 -2.46 -11.53 20.26
CA ASP A 293 -1.47 -12.59 20.19
C ASP A 293 -1.38 -13.08 18.74
N ILE A 294 -0.21 -12.98 18.13
CA ILE A 294 0.03 -13.31 16.72
C ILE A 294 -0.28 -14.78 16.37
N GLU A 295 -0.26 -15.65 17.35
CA GLU A 295 -0.55 -17.08 17.18
C GLU A 295 -2.03 -17.43 17.35
N ASP A 296 -2.87 -16.46 17.75
CA ASP A 296 -4.29 -16.67 17.93
C ASP A 296 -5.04 -16.68 16.60
N GLU A 297 -5.42 -17.86 16.11
CA GLU A 297 -6.17 -18.06 14.86
C GLU A 297 -7.66 -18.34 15.08
N GLY A 298 -8.07 -18.76 16.26
CA GLY A 298 -9.41 -19.32 16.54
C GLY A 298 -10.56 -18.30 16.54
N TRP A 299 -10.33 -17.07 16.10
CA TRP A 299 -11.32 -15.98 16.10
C TRP A 299 -11.85 -15.62 14.69
N LEU A 300 -11.08 -15.91 13.64
CA LEU A 300 -11.23 -15.33 12.32
C LEU A 300 -12.60 -15.64 11.69
N GLU A 301 -13.01 -16.91 11.69
CA GLU A 301 -14.28 -17.36 11.14
C GLU A 301 -15.50 -16.72 11.85
N TYR A 302 -15.45 -16.62 13.18
CA TYR A 302 -16.53 -16.01 13.95
C TYR A 302 -16.60 -14.50 13.73
N ALA A 303 -15.46 -13.82 13.65
CA ALA A 303 -15.40 -12.41 13.36
C ALA A 303 -15.98 -12.11 11.97
N GLU A 304 -15.63 -12.90 10.97
CA GLU A 304 -16.15 -12.77 9.60
C GLU A 304 -17.67 -12.93 9.56
N ILE A 305 -18.21 -13.94 10.25
CA ILE A 305 -19.67 -14.14 10.36
C ILE A 305 -20.36 -12.93 11.02
N LEU A 306 -19.76 -12.33 12.05
CA LEU A 306 -20.34 -11.17 12.71
C LEU A 306 -20.34 -9.93 11.83
N ILE A 307 -19.27 -9.70 11.07
CA ILE A 307 -19.18 -8.57 10.15
C ILE A 307 -20.12 -8.75 8.95
N HIS A 308 -20.31 -9.95 8.43
CA HIS A 308 -21.27 -10.21 7.35
C HIS A 308 -22.71 -9.89 7.71
N ARG A 309 -23.05 -9.77 8.99
CA ARG A 309 -24.39 -9.30 9.43
C ARG A 309 -24.59 -7.80 9.24
N LEU A 310 -23.52 -7.06 9.02
CA LEU A 310 -23.53 -5.63 8.72
C LEU A 310 -23.60 -5.47 7.18
N THR A 311 -24.77 -5.17 6.65
CA THR A 311 -25.07 -5.30 5.22
C THR A 311 -24.31 -4.33 4.31
N ASP A 312 -23.90 -3.20 4.85
CA ASP A 312 -23.15 -2.13 4.17
C ASP A 312 -21.63 -2.30 4.26
N LEU A 313 -21.15 -3.29 5.01
CA LEU A 313 -19.74 -3.63 5.09
C LEU A 313 -19.37 -4.80 4.19
N GLY A 314 -18.18 -4.70 3.60
CA GLY A 314 -17.46 -5.81 2.99
C GLY A 314 -16.37 -6.29 3.93
N CYS A 315 -16.03 -7.58 3.88
CA CYS A 315 -14.88 -8.09 4.60
C CYS A 315 -14.20 -9.22 3.83
N LEU A 316 -12.92 -9.45 4.15
CA LEU A 316 -12.11 -10.52 3.59
C LEU A 316 -11.11 -11.01 4.64
N SER A 317 -11.14 -12.30 4.92
CA SER A 317 -10.14 -12.99 5.73
C SER A 317 -8.88 -13.25 4.90
N THR A 318 -7.72 -12.89 5.44
CA THR A 318 -6.42 -13.06 4.80
C THR A 318 -5.32 -13.24 5.85
N ARG A 319 -4.07 -13.32 5.41
CA ARG A 319 -2.89 -13.39 6.29
C ARG A 319 -1.85 -12.37 5.88
N VAL A 320 -0.98 -12.04 6.82
CA VAL A 320 0.25 -11.30 6.53
C VAL A 320 1.21 -12.22 5.79
N GLY A 321 1.86 -11.73 4.74
CA GLY A 321 2.76 -12.54 3.93
C GLY A 321 3.68 -11.71 3.05
N ARG A 322 4.50 -12.37 2.23
CA ARG A 322 5.38 -11.76 1.22
C ARG A 322 4.78 -11.86 -0.18
N ILE A 323 5.20 -10.96 -1.06
CA ILE A 323 5.02 -11.07 -2.51
C ILE A 323 5.88 -12.24 -3.00
N SER A 324 5.29 -13.20 -3.67
CA SER A 324 5.98 -14.29 -4.38
C SER A 324 6.37 -13.88 -5.79
#